data_48e760433031e70f998768bf305d60ab
#
_entry.id   48e760433031e70f998768bf305d60ab
#
_cell.length_a   1.000
_cell.length_b   1.000
_cell.length_c   1.000
_cell.angle_alpha   90.00
_cell.angle_beta   90.00
_cell.angle_gamma   90.00
#
_symmetry.space_group_name_H-M   'P 1'
#
loop_
_entity.id
_entity.type
_entity.pdbx_description
1 polymer ?
#
loop_
_entity_poly.entity_id
_entity_poly.type
_entity_poly.pdbx_seq_one_letter_code
_entity_poly.pdbx_strand_id
1 'polypeptide(L)'
;VKGGYVLLISLPRAQTITVGSLDSISFAAGGYAYVGSALGGLEARIRRHLRTAKKKHWHIDYLLERASVSRIIMAESGERLECRLAARLGGQFEAVPGFGSSDCRCPAHLFFAPSPAILEAAVRQAFGGLGLEAVDLVDTGDIAIIR
;
A
#
# COMPACT_ATOMS: atom_id res chain seq x y z
N VAL A 1 -13.28 -12.26 1.87
CA VAL A 1 -13.60 -11.12 1.01
C VAL A 1 -12.41 -10.83 0.10
N LYS A 2 -12.68 -10.68 -1.17
CA LYS A 2 -11.70 -10.34 -2.19
C LYS A 2 -11.73 -8.84 -2.44
N GLY A 3 -10.60 -8.26 -2.76
CA GLY A 3 -10.59 -6.84 -3.10
C GLY A 3 -9.20 -6.24 -3.29
N GLY A 4 -9.21 -4.92 -3.48
CA GLY A 4 -8.02 -4.12 -3.54
C GLY A 4 -7.86 -3.32 -2.24
N TYR A 5 -6.62 -2.98 -1.93
CA TYR A 5 -6.34 -2.22 -0.72
C TYR A 5 -5.16 -1.29 -0.92
N VAL A 6 -5.10 -0.28 -0.06
CA VAL A 6 -3.95 0.62 0.02
C VAL A 6 -3.53 0.73 1.47
N LEU A 7 -2.25 0.48 1.73
CA LEU A 7 -1.65 0.74 3.03
C LEU A 7 -1.11 2.17 3.01
N LEU A 8 -1.57 3.00 3.92
CA LEU A 8 -1.01 4.32 4.15
C LEU A 8 0.05 4.19 5.24
N ILE A 9 1.27 4.54 4.89
CA ILE A 9 2.46 4.23 5.67
C ILE A 9 3.16 5.52 6.06
N SER A 10 3.64 5.59 7.29
CA SER A 10 4.43 6.72 7.78
C SER A 10 5.87 6.27 8.02
N LEU A 11 6.82 6.95 7.40
CA LEU A 11 8.24 6.78 7.64
C LEU A 11 8.76 8.02 8.36
N PRO A 12 9.13 7.89 9.64
CA PRO A 12 9.46 9.07 10.45
C PRO A 12 10.80 9.72 10.11
N ARG A 13 11.73 8.94 9.54
CA ARG A 13 13.06 9.45 9.19
C ARG A 13 13.49 8.97 7.82
N ALA A 14 14.15 9.86 7.07
CA ALA A 14 14.78 9.47 5.80
C ALA A 14 15.85 8.41 6.08
N GLN A 15 15.85 7.35 5.28
CA GLN A 15 16.80 6.26 5.45
C GLN A 15 16.95 5.45 4.17
N THR A 16 18.05 4.73 4.08
CA THR A 16 18.31 3.81 2.98
C THR A 16 17.98 2.40 3.46
N ILE A 17 17.16 1.70 2.68
CA ILE A 17 16.71 0.35 2.99
C ILE A 17 17.02 -0.56 1.81
N THR A 18 17.60 -1.72 2.09
CA THR A 18 17.81 -2.75 1.07
C THR A 18 16.51 -3.53 0.90
N VAL A 19 15.95 -3.48 -0.30
CA VAL A 19 14.64 -4.04 -0.60
C VAL A 19 14.81 -5.22 -1.55
N GLY A 20 15.18 -6.37 -1.00
CA GLY A 20 15.33 -7.61 -1.78
C GLY A 20 16.14 -7.39 -3.06
N SER A 21 15.60 -7.82 -4.19
CA SER A 21 16.26 -7.73 -5.49
C SER A 21 16.33 -6.30 -6.06
N LEU A 22 15.65 -5.35 -5.47
CA LEU A 22 15.75 -3.94 -5.88
C LEU A 22 16.98 -3.23 -5.33
N ASP A 23 17.76 -3.92 -4.49
CA ASP A 23 18.92 -3.36 -3.81
C ASP A 23 18.55 -2.20 -2.88
N SER A 24 19.49 -1.29 -2.65
CA SER A 24 19.30 -0.19 -1.71
C SER A 24 18.52 0.94 -2.34
N ILE A 25 17.50 1.40 -1.64
CA ILE A 25 16.67 2.53 -2.04
C ILE A 25 16.70 3.58 -0.93
N SER A 26 16.89 4.84 -1.30
CA SER A 26 16.81 5.96 -0.37
C SER A 26 15.36 6.41 -0.26
N PHE A 27 14.80 6.31 0.94
CA PHE A 27 13.43 6.73 1.22
C PHE A 27 13.43 8.05 1.98
N ALA A 28 12.67 9.03 1.50
CA ALA A 28 12.45 10.28 2.20
C ALA A 28 11.50 10.06 3.39
N ALA A 29 11.63 10.87 4.42
CA ALA A 29 10.65 10.88 5.51
C ALA A 29 9.31 11.40 4.97
N GLY A 30 8.20 10.83 5.41
CA GLY A 30 6.87 11.25 5.00
C GLY A 30 5.90 10.11 4.83
N GLY A 31 4.91 10.29 3.95
CA GLY A 31 3.86 9.33 3.72
C GLY A 31 4.09 8.50 2.47
N TYR A 32 3.69 7.24 2.53
CA TYR A 32 3.73 6.32 1.39
C TYR A 32 2.39 5.62 1.25
N ALA A 33 1.98 5.37 0.01
CA ALA A 33 0.80 4.58 -0.30
C ALA A 33 1.22 3.34 -1.07
N TYR A 34 0.96 2.17 -0.52
CA TYR A 34 1.25 0.89 -1.17
C TYR A 34 -0.05 0.24 -1.60
N VAL A 35 -0.15 -0.06 -2.90
CA VAL A 35 -1.35 -0.67 -3.50
C VAL A 35 -1.19 -2.16 -3.65
N GLY A 36 -2.26 -2.89 -3.32
CA GLY A 36 -2.28 -4.33 -3.50
C GLY A 36 -3.66 -4.86 -3.82
N SER A 37 -3.70 -6.12 -4.22
CA SER A 37 -4.93 -6.88 -4.41
C SER A 37 -4.82 -8.20 -3.69
N ALA A 38 -5.94 -8.69 -3.17
CA ALA A 38 -6.01 -9.98 -2.51
C ALA A 38 -7.27 -10.72 -2.95
N LEU A 39 -7.14 -11.53 -3.98
CA LEU A 39 -8.25 -12.36 -4.47
C LEU A 39 -8.40 -13.65 -3.69
N GLY A 40 -7.39 -14.02 -2.90
CA GLY A 40 -7.44 -15.17 -2.01
C GLY A 40 -7.95 -14.88 -0.61
N GLY A 41 -8.21 -13.60 -0.29
CA GLY A 41 -8.68 -13.18 1.03
C GLY A 41 -8.00 -11.90 1.49
N LEU A 42 -8.77 -10.84 1.56
CA LEU A 42 -8.28 -9.50 1.87
C LEU A 42 -7.79 -9.40 3.32
N GLU A 43 -8.56 -9.92 4.26
CA GLU A 43 -8.23 -9.85 5.68
C GLU A 43 -6.95 -10.62 6.01
N ALA A 44 -6.78 -11.81 5.42
CA ALA A 44 -5.58 -12.61 5.64
C ALA A 44 -4.32 -11.90 5.10
N ARG A 45 -4.43 -11.27 3.94
CA ARG A 45 -3.34 -10.52 3.33
C ARG A 45 -2.96 -9.32 4.18
N ILE A 46 -3.93 -8.55 4.63
CA ILE A 46 -3.69 -7.37 5.46
C ILE A 46 -3.13 -7.77 6.81
N ARG A 47 -3.67 -8.83 7.41
CA ARG A 47 -3.17 -9.34 8.68
C ARG A 47 -1.70 -9.74 8.58
N ARG A 48 -1.31 -10.34 7.45
CA ARG A 48 0.10 -10.66 7.19
C ARG A 48 0.97 -9.40 7.11
N HIS A 49 0.49 -8.36 6.45
CA HIS A 49 1.25 -7.10 6.38
C HIS A 49 1.48 -6.50 7.76
N LEU A 50 0.51 -6.61 8.65
CA LEU A 50 0.59 -6.02 9.99
C LEU A 50 1.44 -6.83 10.97
N ARG A 51 1.77 -8.08 10.65
CA ARG A 51 2.63 -8.89 11.52
C ARG A 51 4.06 -8.36 11.54
N THR A 52 4.64 -8.28 12.74
CA THR A 52 6.04 -7.88 12.91
C THR A 52 6.99 -9.03 12.65
N ALA A 53 6.61 -10.25 13.06
CA ALA A 53 7.41 -11.44 12.85
C ALA A 53 6.91 -12.19 11.62
N LYS A 54 7.64 -12.07 10.51
CA LYS A 54 7.31 -12.76 9.27
C LYS A 54 8.55 -12.94 8.40
N LYS A 55 8.51 -13.97 7.56
CA LYS A 55 9.54 -14.16 6.56
C LYS A 55 9.29 -13.15 5.43
N LYS A 56 10.30 -12.36 5.11
CA LYS A 56 10.18 -11.37 4.04
C LYS A 56 10.01 -12.05 2.69
N HIS A 57 9.01 -11.64 1.95
CA HIS A 57 8.67 -12.17 0.63
C HIS A 57 8.45 -11.08 -0.40
N TRP A 58 7.71 -10.03 -0.06
CA TRP A 58 7.42 -8.90 -0.93
C TRP A 58 8.28 -7.68 -0.59
N HIS A 59 8.46 -6.78 -1.56
CA HIS A 59 9.19 -5.53 -1.34
C HIS A 59 8.67 -4.77 -0.12
N ILE A 60 7.36 -4.72 0.05
CA ILE A 60 6.73 -4.00 1.16
C ILE A 60 7.16 -4.53 2.54
N ASP A 61 7.50 -5.81 2.64
CA ASP A 61 7.92 -6.39 3.91
C ASP A 61 9.19 -5.71 4.45
N TYR A 62 10.08 -5.30 3.55
CA TYR A 62 11.32 -4.61 3.94
C TYR A 62 11.05 -3.20 4.45
N LEU A 63 10.13 -2.48 3.81
CA LEU A 63 9.76 -1.13 4.24
C LEU A 63 9.04 -1.17 5.59
N LEU A 64 8.15 -2.13 5.80
CA LEU A 64 7.36 -2.23 7.02
C LEU A 64 8.18 -2.57 8.26
N GLU A 65 9.42 -3.01 8.11
CA GLU A 65 10.34 -3.15 9.24
C GLU A 65 10.75 -1.81 9.83
N ARG A 66 10.69 -0.74 9.03
CA ARG A 66 11.19 0.59 9.39
C ARG A 66 10.10 1.64 9.47
N ALA A 67 8.89 1.32 9.04
CA ALA A 67 7.78 2.25 8.92
C ALA A 67 6.52 1.65 9.54
N SER A 68 5.55 2.51 9.82
CA SER A 68 4.28 2.10 10.44
C SER A 68 3.12 2.28 9.48
N VAL A 69 2.20 1.32 9.49
CA VAL A 69 0.93 1.48 8.77
C VAL A 69 0.03 2.36 9.62
N SER A 70 -0.33 3.53 9.10
CA SER A 70 -1.17 4.49 9.81
C SER A 70 -2.66 4.30 9.50
N ARG A 71 -2.98 3.81 8.30
CA ARG A 71 -4.37 3.61 7.88
C ARG A 71 -4.39 2.58 6.76
N ILE A 72 -5.50 1.85 6.66
CA ILE A 72 -5.73 0.88 5.58
C ILE A 72 -7.07 1.22 4.95
N ILE A 73 -7.07 1.40 3.63
CA ILE A 73 -8.28 1.68 2.86
C ILE A 73 -8.45 0.55 1.86
N MET A 74 -9.65 -0.02 1.79
CA MET A 74 -9.91 -1.14 0.91
C MET A 74 -11.25 -1.00 0.22
N ALA A 75 -11.44 -1.78 -0.85
CA ALA A 75 -12.74 -1.96 -1.48
C ALA A 75 -12.89 -3.40 -1.91
N GLU A 76 -14.08 -3.94 -1.73
CA GLU A 76 -14.43 -5.28 -2.15
C GLU A 76 -14.55 -5.35 -3.68
N SER A 77 -13.92 -6.33 -4.30
CA SER A 77 -13.96 -6.52 -5.76
C SER A 77 -13.47 -7.91 -6.13
N GLY A 78 -14.06 -8.50 -7.15
CA GLY A 78 -13.56 -9.74 -7.73
C GLY A 78 -12.41 -9.52 -8.72
N GLU A 79 -12.08 -8.27 -9.04
CA GLU A 79 -11.03 -7.92 -9.98
C GLU A 79 -9.73 -7.58 -9.26
N ARG A 80 -8.61 -7.72 -9.98
CA ARG A 80 -7.30 -7.26 -9.50
C ARG A 80 -7.23 -5.76 -9.75
N LEU A 81 -7.20 -5.00 -8.66
CA LEU A 81 -7.29 -3.54 -8.71
C LEU A 81 -5.94 -2.83 -8.63
N GLU A 82 -4.86 -3.51 -8.22
CA GLU A 82 -3.60 -2.84 -7.91
C GLU A 82 -3.04 -2.02 -9.07
N CYS A 83 -3.10 -2.53 -10.29
CA CYS A 83 -2.56 -1.79 -11.43
C CYS A 83 -3.42 -0.59 -11.80
N ARG A 84 -4.73 -0.69 -11.66
CA ARG A 84 -5.64 0.42 -11.93
C ARG A 84 -5.51 1.52 -10.88
N LEU A 85 -5.39 1.15 -9.62
CA LEU A 85 -5.14 2.10 -8.53
C LEU A 85 -3.76 2.75 -8.69
N ALA A 86 -2.75 1.94 -9.00
CA ALA A 86 -1.40 2.45 -9.21
C ALA A 86 -1.33 3.46 -10.36
N ALA A 87 -2.05 3.21 -11.44
CA ALA A 87 -2.09 4.14 -12.57
C ALA A 87 -2.67 5.50 -12.17
N ARG A 88 -3.71 5.50 -11.34
CA ARG A 88 -4.32 6.75 -10.87
C ARG A 88 -3.41 7.53 -9.92
N LEU A 89 -2.75 6.83 -9.00
CA LEU A 89 -1.84 7.48 -8.07
C LEU A 89 -0.55 7.93 -8.77
N GLY A 90 -0.07 7.15 -9.74
CA GLY A 90 1.15 7.47 -10.49
C GLY A 90 1.04 8.74 -11.32
N GLY A 91 -0.17 9.19 -11.65
CA GLY A 91 -0.39 10.46 -12.32
C GLY A 91 -0.27 11.67 -11.40
N GLN A 92 -0.20 11.46 -10.09
CA GLN A 92 -0.25 12.53 -9.09
C GLN A 92 0.96 12.55 -8.15
N PHE A 93 1.60 11.40 -7.91
CA PHE A 93 2.64 11.27 -6.89
C PHE A 93 3.90 10.64 -7.43
N GLU A 94 5.01 10.91 -6.76
CA GLU A 94 6.29 10.31 -7.08
C GLU A 94 6.25 8.81 -6.76
N ALA A 95 6.58 8.00 -7.75
CA ALA A 95 6.66 6.55 -7.59
C ALA A 95 8.04 6.13 -7.12
N VAL A 96 8.08 5.05 -6.32
CA VAL A 96 9.33 4.36 -6.00
C VAL A 96 9.53 3.29 -7.08
N PRO A 97 10.44 3.49 -8.04
CA PRO A 97 10.50 2.65 -9.24
C PRO A 97 10.69 1.16 -8.93
N GLY A 98 9.88 0.33 -9.60
CA GLY A 98 9.93 -1.12 -9.48
C GLY A 98 9.36 -1.71 -8.19
N PHE A 99 8.98 -0.87 -7.25
CA PHE A 99 8.53 -1.34 -5.94
C PHE A 99 7.14 -1.98 -6.04
N GLY A 100 7.07 -3.26 -5.67
CA GLY A 100 5.80 -4.00 -5.65
C GLY A 100 5.27 -4.41 -7.02
N SER A 101 5.99 -4.14 -8.10
CA SER A 101 5.51 -4.34 -9.48
C SER A 101 6.26 -5.43 -10.25
N SER A 102 6.85 -6.40 -9.55
CA SER A 102 7.62 -7.49 -10.18
C SER A 102 6.76 -8.36 -11.11
N ASP A 103 5.48 -8.49 -10.80
CA ASP A 103 4.56 -9.38 -11.52
C ASP A 103 3.68 -8.65 -12.55
N CYS A 104 3.97 -7.39 -12.81
CA CYS A 104 3.16 -6.60 -13.75
C CYS A 104 4.02 -5.58 -14.50
N ARG A 105 3.39 -4.79 -15.37
CA ARG A 105 4.07 -3.75 -16.17
C ARG A 105 3.98 -2.36 -15.58
N CYS A 106 3.43 -2.23 -14.36
CA CYS A 106 3.33 -0.94 -13.71
C CYS A 106 4.73 -0.42 -13.35
N PRO A 107 4.98 0.89 -13.44
CA PRO A 107 6.23 1.47 -12.96
C PRO A 107 6.48 1.22 -11.49
N ALA A 108 5.43 1.22 -10.67
CA ALA A 108 5.52 0.96 -9.24
C ALA A 108 4.14 0.77 -8.62
N HIS A 109 4.13 0.20 -7.42
CA HIS A 109 2.94 0.13 -6.56
C HIS A 109 3.13 0.88 -5.24
N LEU A 110 4.20 1.67 -5.11
CA LEU A 110 4.46 2.50 -3.93
C LEU A 110 4.65 3.94 -4.36
N PHE A 111 3.95 4.86 -3.71
CA PHE A 111 3.93 6.29 -4.04
C PHE A 111 4.19 7.12 -2.81
N PHE A 112 4.92 8.21 -2.98
CA PHE A 112 5.36 9.09 -1.90
C PHE A 112 4.67 10.45 -1.94
N ALA A 113 4.36 10.99 -0.76
CA ALA A 113 4.04 12.41 -0.58
C ALA A 113 4.53 12.87 0.80
N PRO A 114 4.98 14.13 0.91
CA PRO A 114 5.39 14.65 2.22
C PRO A 114 4.25 14.68 3.23
N SER A 115 3.02 14.87 2.75
CA SER A 115 1.82 14.94 3.60
C SER A 115 0.97 13.68 3.44
N PRO A 116 0.80 12.87 4.51
CA PRO A 116 -0.06 11.69 4.46
C PRO A 116 -1.53 12.02 4.16
N ALA A 117 -2.00 13.20 4.57
CA ALA A 117 -3.39 13.59 4.34
C ALA A 117 -3.71 13.73 2.84
N ILE A 118 -2.76 14.20 2.05
CA ILE A 118 -2.91 14.33 0.60
C ILE A 118 -3.04 12.95 -0.03
N LEU A 119 -2.24 12.00 0.43
CA LEU A 119 -2.31 10.61 -0.04
C LEU A 119 -3.67 9.98 0.29
N GLU A 120 -4.16 10.18 1.49
CA GLU A 120 -5.45 9.61 1.90
C GLU A 120 -6.57 10.10 1.01
N ALA A 121 -6.65 11.41 0.77
CA ALA A 121 -7.67 11.99 -0.10
C ALA A 121 -7.59 11.42 -1.52
N ALA A 122 -6.39 11.34 -2.07
CA ALA A 122 -6.18 10.83 -3.43
C ALA A 122 -6.52 9.34 -3.54
N VAL A 123 -6.23 8.55 -2.52
CA VAL A 123 -6.56 7.13 -2.48
C VAL A 123 -8.08 6.93 -2.50
N ARG A 124 -8.81 7.70 -1.70
CA ARG A 124 -10.28 7.63 -1.69
C ARG A 124 -10.86 8.02 -3.04
N GLN A 125 -10.31 9.06 -3.67
CA GLN A 125 -10.72 9.48 -5.01
C GLN A 125 -10.41 8.42 -6.06
N ALA A 126 -9.29 7.72 -5.92
CA ALA A 126 -8.92 6.64 -6.85
C ALA A 126 -9.93 5.50 -6.80
N PHE A 127 -10.34 5.07 -5.61
CA PHE A 127 -11.37 4.04 -5.47
C PHE A 127 -12.71 4.54 -6.04
N GLY A 128 -13.11 5.76 -5.70
CA GLY A 128 -14.34 6.35 -6.19
C GLY A 128 -14.37 6.47 -7.71
N GLY A 129 -13.25 6.81 -8.32
CA GLY A 129 -13.11 6.90 -9.77
C GLY A 129 -13.22 5.55 -10.48
N LEU A 130 -13.03 4.46 -9.76
CA LEU A 130 -13.24 3.11 -10.28
C LEU A 130 -14.65 2.57 -9.95
N GLY A 131 -15.51 3.41 -9.39
CA GLY A 131 -16.87 3.03 -9.03
C GLY A 131 -16.96 2.17 -7.79
N LEU A 132 -15.95 2.23 -6.92
CA LEU A 132 -15.86 1.39 -5.74
C LEU A 132 -16.10 2.19 -4.46
N GLU A 133 -16.70 1.55 -3.47
CA GLU A 133 -16.89 2.14 -2.16
C GLU A 133 -15.69 1.80 -1.28
N ALA A 134 -14.91 2.81 -0.92
CA ALA A 134 -13.76 2.64 -0.06
C ALA A 134 -14.19 2.58 1.40
N VAL A 135 -13.65 1.61 2.15
CA VAL A 135 -13.89 1.48 3.59
C VAL A 135 -12.56 1.46 4.32
N ASP A 136 -12.57 1.93 5.56
CA ASP A 136 -11.40 1.91 6.42
C ASP A 136 -11.34 0.62 7.21
N LEU A 137 -10.13 0.08 7.35
CA LEU A 137 -9.85 -1.01 8.27
C LEU A 137 -9.11 -0.47 9.47
N VAL A 138 -9.49 -0.90 10.65
CA VAL A 138 -8.79 -0.56 11.89
C VAL A 138 -8.26 -1.85 12.50
N ASP A 139 -6.97 -1.81 12.86
CA ASP A 139 -6.35 -2.92 13.57
C ASP A 139 -6.69 -2.80 15.06
N THR A 140 -7.50 -3.74 15.53
CA THR A 140 -7.92 -3.83 16.94
C THR A 140 -7.46 -5.14 17.58
N GLY A 141 -6.39 -5.76 17.03
CA GLY A 141 -6.02 -7.13 17.39
C GLY A 141 -6.68 -8.13 16.46
N ASP A 142 -7.95 -7.92 16.14
CA ASP A 142 -8.62 -8.51 14.99
C ASP A 142 -8.89 -7.39 13.99
N ILE A 143 -8.90 -7.72 12.71
CA ILE A 143 -9.17 -6.72 11.68
C ILE A 143 -10.66 -6.48 11.59
N ALA A 144 -11.07 -5.23 11.81
CA ALA A 144 -12.45 -4.80 11.70
C ALA A 144 -12.59 -3.72 10.63
N ILE A 145 -13.73 -3.72 9.94
CA ILE A 145 -14.04 -2.72 8.92
C ILE A 145 -14.81 -1.59 9.56
N ILE A 146 -14.33 -0.35 9.36
CA ILE A 146 -14.97 0.87 9.86
C ILE A 146 -15.32 1.75 8.67
N ARG A 147 -16.51 2.27 8.70
CA ARG A 147 -17.05 3.12 7.64
C ARG A 147 -17.02 4.60 8.01
#